data_8e97a985c90e0bcd5321833c87b08630
#
_entry.id   8e97a985c90e0bcd5321833c87b08630
#
_cell.length_a   1.000
_cell.length_b   1.000
_cell.length_c   1.000
_cell.angle_alpha   90.00
_cell.angle_beta   90.00
_cell.angle_gamma   90.00
#
_symmetry.space_group_name_H-M   'P 1'
#
loop_
_entity.id
_entity.type
_entity.pdbx_description
1 polymer ?
#
loop_
_entity_poly.entity_id
_entity_poly.type
_entity_poly.pdbx_seq_one_letter_code
_entity_poly.pdbx_strand_id
1 'polypeptide(L)'
;MKRRDFLGLSAAFAAAGCVTGEKKAVDAVTHATPVVPWRPFPDAKKVRVVQWGMRHEHADGKFHSLRRLPDDYELVGIVDDRASKTPAEDRDFKIFDGVPRLTPEQVWADKTIQCVFVEVTNDDLIPVAWQVAKHGLAMHLDKPCGQNFRKFEALMAFCKARGLPVQIGYMFRVNPAIRFCQKAVREGWLGEIISVEADMYHDYGSRNYNAYIASFKGGLMYNLGCHLIDFILPMMPGLPARAHVVRLPAPGDPADAGTNCVSVLEWPRATVTVRTARHAACATRWLRIQGTKGAIDLRPIERFDGRPTTLELRLKAPAGGYKAGTHTVACGVQKDRYADQLKELADIVRGRRPNPSGQYDHDVAVHKATLMACGMEG
;
A
#
# COMPACT_ATOMS: atom_id res chain seq x y z
N MET A 1 -16.42 -39.55 42.47
CA MET A 1 -15.51 -40.68 42.13
C MET A 1 -14.36 -40.11 41.27
N LYS A 2 -13.20 -40.01 41.92
CA LYS A 2 -11.79 -40.19 41.55
C LYS A 2 -11.29 -39.76 40.18
N ARG A 3 -10.37 -38.76 40.28
CA ARG A 3 -9.28 -38.46 39.34
C ARG A 3 -8.48 -39.73 39.00
N ARG A 4 -7.91 -39.80 37.80
CA ARG A 4 -6.57 -40.36 37.48
C ARG A 4 -6.11 -39.88 36.14
N ASP A 5 -5.04 -39.13 36.20
CA ASP A 5 -3.76 -39.03 35.52
C ASP A 5 -3.56 -39.87 34.26
N PHE A 6 -3.14 -39.18 33.19
CA PHE A 6 -2.22 -39.74 32.20
C PHE A 6 -1.14 -38.71 31.86
N LEU A 7 0.02 -39.05 32.38
CA LEU A 7 1.31 -38.42 32.05
C LEU A 7 1.86 -39.00 30.74
N GLY A 8 2.42 -38.11 29.91
CA GLY A 8 3.70 -38.35 29.22
C GLY A 8 3.66 -39.10 27.90
N LEU A 9 3.97 -38.34 26.82
CA LEU A 9 5.11 -38.70 25.96
C LEU A 9 5.50 -37.46 25.12
N SER A 10 6.63 -36.87 25.49
CA SER A 10 7.38 -35.94 24.69
C SER A 10 8.03 -36.70 23.54
N ALA A 11 7.66 -36.38 22.30
CA ALA A 11 8.45 -36.73 21.13
C ALA A 11 9.00 -35.42 20.54
N ALA A 12 10.26 -35.15 20.86
CA ALA A 12 11.07 -34.16 20.20
C ALA A 12 11.37 -34.63 18.78
N PHE A 13 10.79 -34.02 17.78
CA PHE A 13 11.29 -34.11 16.41
C PHE A 13 12.22 -32.93 16.17
N ALA A 14 13.53 -33.24 16.19
CA ALA A 14 14.56 -32.34 15.70
C ALA A 14 14.45 -32.26 14.17
N ALA A 15 13.86 -31.18 13.67
CA ALA A 15 14.05 -30.73 12.29
C ALA A 15 15.11 -29.64 12.30
N ALA A 16 16.37 -30.04 12.50
CA ALA A 16 17.52 -29.21 12.23
C ALA A 16 17.93 -29.40 10.76
N GLY A 17 18.00 -28.28 10.01
CA GLY A 17 18.74 -28.25 8.78
C GLY A 17 17.95 -27.84 7.55
N CYS A 18 17.58 -26.54 7.40
CA CYS A 18 17.56 -25.79 6.15
C CYS A 18 17.24 -24.27 6.31
N VAL A 19 17.03 -23.76 7.54
CA VAL A 19 16.65 -22.34 7.77
C VAL A 19 17.87 -21.43 8.00
N THR A 20 19.06 -21.99 8.14
CA THR A 20 20.25 -21.21 8.54
C THR A 20 21.01 -20.56 7.38
N GLY A 21 20.81 -21.00 6.13
CA GLY A 21 21.53 -20.48 4.96
C GLY A 21 21.00 -19.12 4.47
N GLU A 22 19.67 -19.00 4.37
CA GLU A 22 19.07 -17.75 3.86
C GLU A 22 19.10 -16.61 4.90
N LYS A 23 18.92 -16.92 6.18
CA LYS A 23 19.05 -15.92 7.24
C LYS A 23 20.46 -15.37 7.33
N LYS A 24 21.49 -16.22 7.19
CA LYS A 24 22.90 -15.80 7.12
C LYS A 24 23.23 -14.96 5.87
N ALA A 25 22.59 -15.23 4.72
CA ALA A 25 22.79 -14.45 3.51
C ALA A 25 22.15 -13.05 3.59
N VAL A 26 20.96 -12.95 4.20
CA VAL A 26 20.28 -11.65 4.44
C VAL A 26 21.05 -10.85 5.51
N ASP A 27 21.48 -11.48 6.60
CA ASP A 27 22.27 -10.84 7.64
C ASP A 27 23.68 -10.41 7.13
N ALA A 28 24.31 -11.20 6.24
CA ALA A 28 25.60 -10.87 5.65
C ALA A 28 25.55 -9.64 4.72
N VAL A 29 24.44 -9.43 4.01
CA VAL A 29 24.25 -8.25 3.14
C VAL A 29 24.01 -6.98 3.96
N THR A 30 23.40 -7.09 5.16
CA THR A 30 23.11 -5.95 6.03
C THR A 30 24.34 -5.47 6.82
N HIS A 31 25.32 -6.35 7.09
CA HIS A 31 26.47 -6.00 7.95
C HIS A 31 27.77 -5.66 7.21
N ALA A 32 27.89 -5.92 5.90
CA ALA A 32 29.13 -5.74 5.14
C ALA A 32 29.32 -4.36 4.49
N THR A 33 28.30 -3.52 4.41
CA THR A 33 28.42 -2.19 3.80
C THR A 33 28.22 -1.11 4.86
N PRO A 34 29.12 -0.12 4.97
CA PRO A 34 28.92 1.00 5.88
C PRO A 34 27.55 1.64 5.63
N VAL A 35 26.77 1.83 6.70
CA VAL A 35 25.48 2.51 6.61
C VAL A 35 25.75 3.99 6.34
N VAL A 36 25.62 4.41 5.08
CA VAL A 36 25.64 5.81 4.72
C VAL A 36 24.21 6.33 4.86
N PRO A 37 23.96 7.26 5.81
CA PRO A 37 22.63 7.84 5.95
C PRO A 37 22.26 8.63 4.70
N TRP A 38 21.03 8.46 4.26
CA TRP A 38 20.45 9.28 3.21
C TRP A 38 20.35 10.74 3.68
N ARG A 39 20.53 11.68 2.77
CA ARG A 39 20.40 13.11 3.05
C ARG A 39 19.46 13.76 2.06
N PRO A 40 18.64 14.73 2.51
CA PRO A 40 17.78 15.51 1.61
C PRO A 40 18.61 16.45 0.72
N PHE A 41 17.94 16.99 -0.29
CA PHE A 41 18.50 17.93 -1.28
C PHE A 41 17.84 19.30 -1.12
N PRO A 42 18.19 20.10 -0.08
CA PRO A 42 17.49 21.34 0.27
C PRO A 42 17.59 22.43 -0.81
N ASP A 43 18.64 22.41 -1.61
CA ASP A 43 18.85 23.39 -2.68
C ASP A 43 18.13 23.01 -3.99
N ALA A 44 17.55 21.83 -4.07
CA ALA A 44 16.83 21.39 -5.24
C ALA A 44 15.52 22.16 -5.42
N LYS A 45 15.43 22.93 -6.49
CA LYS A 45 14.17 23.61 -6.87
C LYS A 45 13.09 22.58 -7.21
N LYS A 46 13.46 21.56 -7.99
CA LYS A 46 12.62 20.41 -8.38
C LYS A 46 13.36 19.11 -8.07
N VAL A 47 12.59 18.06 -7.77
CA VAL A 47 13.14 16.71 -7.63
C VAL A 47 13.37 16.13 -9.02
N ARG A 48 14.61 15.79 -9.35
CA ARG A 48 14.96 15.10 -10.60
C ARG A 48 14.62 13.62 -10.44
N VAL A 49 13.66 13.17 -11.22
CA VAL A 49 13.05 11.84 -11.07
C VAL A 49 13.14 11.03 -12.36
N VAL A 50 13.34 9.73 -12.22
CA VAL A 50 13.20 8.74 -13.28
C VAL A 50 11.99 7.87 -12.97
N GLN A 51 11.13 7.59 -13.95
CA GLN A 51 10.15 6.53 -13.84
C GLN A 51 10.78 5.23 -14.33
N TRP A 52 10.79 4.22 -13.49
CA TRP A 52 11.26 2.89 -13.84
C TRP A 52 10.06 1.96 -14.02
N GLY A 53 9.77 1.66 -15.27
CA GLY A 53 8.66 0.82 -15.67
C GLY A 53 7.49 1.58 -16.31
N MET A 54 6.81 0.86 -17.18
CA MET A 54 5.63 1.31 -17.93
C MET A 54 4.51 0.28 -17.89
N ARG A 55 4.79 -0.94 -17.38
CA ARG A 55 3.88 -2.10 -17.43
C ARG A 55 2.97 -2.22 -16.21
N HIS A 56 3.26 -1.53 -15.12
CA HIS A 56 2.37 -1.51 -13.97
C HIS A 56 1.02 -0.85 -14.31
N GLU A 57 -0.07 -1.34 -13.72
CA GLU A 57 -1.43 -0.83 -13.96
C GLU A 57 -1.62 0.66 -13.63
N HIS A 58 -0.72 1.24 -12.82
CA HIS A 58 -0.74 2.66 -12.44
C HIS A 58 0.33 3.50 -13.14
N ALA A 59 1.19 2.92 -13.96
CA ALA A 59 2.34 3.61 -14.53
C ALA A 59 1.97 4.88 -15.33
N ASP A 60 0.89 4.83 -16.12
CA ASP A 60 0.36 5.98 -16.84
C ASP A 60 -0.23 7.05 -15.90
N GLY A 61 -0.99 6.62 -14.89
CA GLY A 61 -1.55 7.53 -13.90
C GLY A 61 -0.47 8.31 -13.13
N LYS A 62 0.62 7.62 -12.72
CA LYS A 62 1.78 8.26 -12.08
C LYS A 62 2.51 9.19 -13.02
N PHE A 63 2.73 8.76 -14.27
CA PHE A 63 3.33 9.59 -15.30
C PHE A 63 2.54 10.88 -15.54
N HIS A 64 1.21 10.81 -15.65
CA HIS A 64 0.35 11.97 -15.78
C HIS A 64 0.44 12.89 -14.56
N SER A 65 0.45 12.33 -13.36
CA SER A 65 0.53 13.13 -12.13
C SER A 65 1.89 13.83 -12.02
N LEU A 66 2.99 13.17 -12.38
CA LEU A 66 4.32 13.82 -12.46
C LEU A 66 4.30 15.03 -13.41
N ARG A 67 3.71 14.89 -14.59
CA ARG A 67 3.62 15.99 -15.57
C ARG A 67 2.73 17.15 -15.13
N ARG A 68 1.77 16.90 -14.21
CA ARG A 68 0.92 17.94 -13.60
C ARG A 68 1.58 18.63 -12.42
N LEU A 69 2.77 18.18 -12.01
CA LEU A 69 3.54 18.73 -10.90
C LEU A 69 4.90 19.31 -11.37
N PRO A 70 4.90 20.21 -12.37
CA PRO A 70 6.14 20.70 -12.99
C PRO A 70 6.97 21.59 -12.04
N ASP A 71 6.38 22.11 -10.97
CA ASP A 71 7.08 22.87 -9.94
C ASP A 71 7.75 21.99 -8.89
N ASP A 72 7.31 20.74 -8.76
CA ASP A 72 7.84 19.78 -7.80
C ASP A 72 8.83 18.81 -8.42
N TYR A 73 8.62 18.42 -9.69
CA TYR A 73 9.36 17.36 -10.34
C TYR A 73 9.90 17.76 -11.72
N GLU A 74 11.07 17.22 -12.04
CA GLU A 74 11.64 17.17 -13.38
C GLU A 74 11.82 15.71 -13.78
N LEU A 75 11.00 15.23 -14.72
CA LEU A 75 11.12 13.88 -15.25
C LEU A 75 12.30 13.80 -16.22
N VAL A 76 13.38 13.12 -15.81
CA VAL A 76 14.62 12.97 -16.59
C VAL A 76 14.45 11.96 -17.71
N GLY A 77 13.73 10.86 -17.46
CA GLY A 77 13.51 9.79 -18.42
C GLY A 77 12.79 8.60 -17.83
N ILE A 78 12.68 7.53 -18.62
CA ILE A 78 12.02 6.29 -18.27
C ILE A 78 12.96 5.11 -18.52
N VAL A 79 13.05 4.19 -17.56
CA VAL A 79 13.64 2.86 -17.77
C VAL A 79 12.54 1.93 -18.28
N ASP A 80 12.73 1.42 -19.48
CA ASP A 80 11.75 0.62 -20.20
C ASP A 80 11.76 -0.85 -19.72
N ASP A 81 10.63 -1.33 -19.23
CA ASP A 81 10.45 -2.70 -18.72
C ASP A 81 9.65 -3.61 -19.67
N ARG A 82 9.37 -3.18 -20.91
CA ARG A 82 8.58 -3.97 -21.89
C ARG A 82 9.20 -5.31 -22.24
N ALA A 83 10.51 -5.49 -22.04
CA ALA A 83 11.19 -6.77 -22.24
C ALA A 83 10.90 -7.80 -21.13
N SER A 84 10.37 -7.39 -19.97
CA SER A 84 10.00 -8.29 -18.88
C SER A 84 8.91 -9.27 -19.32
N LYS A 85 8.98 -10.50 -18.81
CA LYS A 85 8.01 -11.58 -19.07
C LYS A 85 7.03 -11.79 -17.92
N THR A 86 7.14 -11.01 -16.85
CA THR A 86 6.20 -11.09 -15.73
C THR A 86 4.78 -10.73 -16.18
N PRO A 87 3.74 -11.32 -15.56
CA PRO A 87 2.37 -10.99 -15.89
C PRO A 87 2.06 -9.51 -15.74
N ALA A 88 1.31 -8.95 -16.66
CA ALA A 88 0.87 -7.56 -16.66
C ALA A 88 -0.50 -7.43 -17.32
N GLU A 89 -1.21 -6.35 -17.01
CA GLU A 89 -2.39 -5.92 -17.74
C GLU A 89 -2.01 -5.35 -19.11
N ASP A 90 -2.91 -5.44 -20.10
CA ASP A 90 -2.71 -4.78 -21.42
C ASP A 90 -2.68 -3.26 -21.25
N ARG A 91 -1.69 -2.63 -21.87
CA ARG A 91 -1.50 -1.19 -21.75
C ARG A 91 -1.15 -0.55 -23.09
N ASP A 92 -1.57 0.70 -23.27
CA ASP A 92 -1.10 1.56 -24.36
C ASP A 92 0.13 2.34 -23.89
N PHE A 93 1.27 2.05 -24.52
CA PHE A 93 2.54 2.71 -24.18
C PHE A 93 2.78 4.03 -24.90
N LYS A 94 1.90 4.45 -25.84
CA LYS A 94 2.04 5.70 -26.61
C LYS A 94 2.10 6.95 -25.74
N ILE A 95 1.47 6.92 -24.56
CA ILE A 95 1.52 8.01 -23.58
C ILE A 95 2.95 8.38 -23.20
N PHE A 96 3.88 7.44 -23.28
CA PHE A 96 5.28 7.61 -22.92
C PHE A 96 6.17 8.00 -24.13
N ASP A 97 5.59 8.22 -25.31
CA ASP A 97 6.35 8.62 -26.49
C ASP A 97 6.97 10.01 -26.30
N GLY A 98 8.16 10.18 -26.86
CA GLY A 98 8.94 11.42 -26.72
C GLY A 98 9.67 11.60 -25.39
N VAL A 99 9.49 10.71 -24.41
CA VAL A 99 10.27 10.74 -23.17
C VAL A 99 11.59 9.98 -23.36
N PRO A 100 12.74 10.52 -22.92
CA PRO A 100 14.03 9.84 -23.03
C PRO A 100 13.99 8.43 -22.41
N ARG A 101 14.52 7.43 -23.12
CA ARG A 101 14.71 6.09 -22.59
C ARG A 101 16.10 5.97 -21.99
N LEU A 102 16.17 5.52 -20.74
CA LEU A 102 17.42 5.35 -20.01
C LEU A 102 17.65 3.87 -19.71
N THR A 103 18.93 3.47 -19.69
CA THR A 103 19.31 2.19 -19.11
C THR A 103 19.52 2.34 -17.60
N PRO A 104 19.46 1.25 -16.83
CA PRO A 104 19.79 1.29 -15.40
C PRO A 104 21.17 1.93 -15.14
N GLU A 105 22.17 1.62 -15.95
CA GLU A 105 23.53 2.16 -15.82
C GLU A 105 23.57 3.68 -16.01
N GLN A 106 22.78 4.22 -16.93
CA GLN A 106 22.63 5.66 -17.13
C GLN A 106 21.98 6.34 -15.92
N VAL A 107 20.96 5.68 -15.31
CA VAL A 107 20.34 6.18 -14.07
C VAL A 107 21.36 6.24 -12.95
N TRP A 108 22.20 5.20 -12.78
CA TRP A 108 23.22 5.16 -11.72
C TRP A 108 24.40 6.14 -11.97
N ALA A 109 24.70 6.40 -13.23
CA ALA A 109 25.77 7.33 -13.62
C ALA A 109 25.37 8.79 -13.39
N ASP A 110 24.11 9.16 -13.58
CA ASP A 110 23.62 10.53 -13.37
C ASP A 110 23.40 10.82 -11.88
N LYS A 111 24.39 11.47 -11.25
CA LYS A 111 24.35 11.83 -9.83
C LYS A 111 23.37 12.97 -9.51
N THR A 112 22.71 13.54 -10.48
CA THR A 112 21.67 14.56 -10.27
C THR A 112 20.28 13.96 -10.07
N ILE A 113 20.06 12.66 -10.35
CA ILE A 113 18.82 11.96 -10.08
C ILE A 113 18.69 11.77 -8.56
N GLN A 114 17.55 12.12 -8.01
CA GLN A 114 17.28 12.13 -6.57
C GLN A 114 16.23 11.13 -6.15
N CYS A 115 15.34 10.74 -7.08
CA CYS A 115 14.21 9.87 -6.80
C CYS A 115 13.92 8.96 -8.00
N VAL A 116 13.40 7.76 -7.73
CA VAL A 116 12.91 6.83 -8.75
C VAL A 116 11.47 6.45 -8.43
N PHE A 117 10.59 6.52 -9.44
CA PHE A 117 9.25 5.99 -9.37
C PHE A 117 9.27 4.58 -9.95
N VAL A 118 9.09 3.58 -9.09
CA VAL A 118 9.15 2.16 -9.44
C VAL A 118 7.75 1.69 -9.83
N GLU A 119 7.50 1.66 -11.13
CA GLU A 119 6.21 1.36 -11.77
C GLU A 119 6.32 0.09 -12.65
N VAL A 120 7.08 -0.88 -12.19
CA VAL A 120 7.19 -2.20 -12.83
C VAL A 120 6.11 -3.14 -12.31
N THR A 121 5.87 -4.26 -13.00
CA THR A 121 4.90 -5.26 -12.55
C THR A 121 5.24 -5.83 -11.18
N ASN A 122 4.24 -6.38 -10.51
CA ASN A 122 4.33 -6.75 -9.08
C ASN A 122 5.52 -7.66 -8.73
N ASP A 123 5.85 -8.62 -9.59
CA ASP A 123 6.97 -9.55 -9.34
C ASP A 123 8.33 -8.87 -9.48
N ASP A 124 8.43 -7.80 -10.26
CA ASP A 124 9.65 -7.03 -10.48
C ASP A 124 9.83 -5.88 -9.46
N LEU A 125 8.78 -5.51 -8.70
CA LEU A 125 8.82 -4.36 -7.78
C LEU A 125 9.97 -4.45 -6.77
N ILE A 126 10.05 -5.53 -6.01
CA ILE A 126 11.08 -5.67 -4.96
C ILE A 126 12.49 -5.80 -5.55
N PRO A 127 12.75 -6.60 -6.60
CA PRO A 127 14.05 -6.62 -7.29
C PRO A 127 14.53 -5.24 -7.74
N VAL A 128 13.66 -4.44 -8.37
CA VAL A 128 14.01 -3.07 -8.81
C VAL A 128 14.19 -2.12 -7.63
N ALA A 129 13.29 -2.16 -6.64
CA ALA A 129 13.39 -1.34 -5.44
C ALA A 129 14.71 -1.58 -4.67
N TRP A 130 15.22 -2.82 -4.64
CA TRP A 130 16.53 -3.13 -4.08
C TRP A 130 17.68 -2.46 -4.85
N GLN A 131 17.59 -2.41 -6.18
CA GLN A 131 18.61 -1.70 -6.97
C GLN A 131 18.60 -0.21 -6.64
N VAL A 132 17.42 0.41 -6.62
CA VAL A 132 17.25 1.82 -6.26
C VAL A 132 17.78 2.11 -4.86
N ALA A 133 17.41 1.26 -3.87
CA ALA A 133 17.83 1.41 -2.47
C ALA A 133 19.36 1.31 -2.31
N LYS A 134 20.03 0.38 -3.00
CA LYS A 134 21.48 0.23 -2.98
C LYS A 134 22.23 1.44 -3.53
N HIS A 135 21.59 2.19 -4.45
CA HIS A 135 22.15 3.42 -4.99
C HIS A 135 21.77 4.67 -4.17
N GLY A 136 21.06 4.49 -3.04
CA GLY A 136 20.73 5.57 -2.12
C GLY A 136 19.73 6.58 -2.65
N LEU A 137 18.91 6.22 -3.64
CA LEU A 137 17.90 7.09 -4.23
C LEU A 137 16.57 6.94 -3.49
N ALA A 138 15.92 8.05 -3.17
CA ALA A 138 14.55 8.03 -2.68
C ALA A 138 13.63 7.35 -3.69
N MET A 139 12.53 6.73 -3.24
CA MET A 139 11.65 6.04 -4.17
C MET A 139 10.17 6.24 -3.85
N HIS A 140 9.37 6.34 -4.90
CA HIS A 140 7.97 5.95 -4.90
C HIS A 140 7.90 4.51 -5.39
N LEU A 141 7.36 3.61 -4.59
CA LEU A 141 7.23 2.18 -4.92
C LEU A 141 5.75 1.85 -5.04
N ASP A 142 5.32 1.39 -6.21
CA ASP A 142 3.90 1.07 -6.35
C ASP A 142 3.49 -0.17 -5.53
N LYS A 143 2.23 -0.33 -5.37
CA LYS A 143 1.57 -1.38 -4.56
C LYS A 143 0.94 -2.46 -5.48
N PRO A 144 0.65 -3.64 -4.99
CA PRO A 144 1.12 -4.25 -3.74
C PRO A 144 2.60 -4.66 -3.85
N CYS A 145 3.30 -4.64 -2.72
CA CYS A 145 4.77 -4.71 -2.67
C CYS A 145 5.35 -6.13 -2.79
N GLY A 146 4.93 -6.90 -3.81
CA GLY A 146 5.39 -8.28 -4.01
C GLY A 146 4.75 -9.27 -3.01
N GLN A 147 4.75 -10.56 -3.36
CA GLN A 147 4.07 -11.59 -2.57
C GLN A 147 4.97 -12.27 -1.53
N ASN A 148 6.23 -11.88 -1.42
CA ASN A 148 7.17 -12.42 -0.46
C ASN A 148 7.42 -11.43 0.68
N PHE A 149 6.79 -11.70 1.84
CA PHE A 149 6.88 -10.86 3.02
C PHE A 149 8.33 -10.59 3.45
N ARG A 150 9.16 -11.64 3.55
CA ARG A 150 10.54 -11.51 4.04
C ARG A 150 11.42 -10.63 3.14
N LYS A 151 11.23 -10.71 1.82
CA LYS A 151 11.97 -9.84 0.88
C LYS A 151 11.56 -8.37 1.03
N PHE A 152 10.28 -8.10 1.24
CA PHE A 152 9.79 -6.75 1.49
C PHE A 152 10.27 -6.22 2.85
N GLU A 153 10.11 -7.01 3.92
CA GLU A 153 10.57 -6.67 5.26
C GLU A 153 12.07 -6.32 5.28
N ALA A 154 12.90 -7.13 4.62
CA ALA A 154 14.34 -6.89 4.50
C ALA A 154 14.65 -5.58 3.76
N LEU A 155 13.92 -5.28 2.67
CA LEU A 155 14.05 -4.00 1.96
C LEU A 155 13.72 -2.81 2.87
N MET A 156 12.60 -2.90 3.61
CA MET A 156 12.16 -1.82 4.50
C MET A 156 13.14 -1.62 5.66
N ALA A 157 13.67 -2.70 6.24
CA ALA A 157 14.72 -2.64 7.26
C ALA A 157 16.00 -1.97 6.74
N PHE A 158 16.43 -2.31 5.51
CA PHE A 158 17.57 -1.68 4.86
C PHE A 158 17.36 -0.17 4.65
N CYS A 159 16.19 0.22 4.15
CA CYS A 159 15.85 1.63 3.93
C CYS A 159 15.73 2.40 5.25
N LYS A 160 15.08 1.81 6.27
CA LYS A 160 14.93 2.39 7.62
C LYS A 160 16.29 2.68 8.26
N ALA A 161 17.22 1.73 8.22
CA ALA A 161 18.56 1.89 8.78
C ALA A 161 19.35 3.06 8.16
N ARG A 162 18.99 3.49 6.95
CA ARG A 162 19.62 4.58 6.20
C ARG A 162 18.81 5.88 6.20
N GLY A 163 17.59 5.86 6.75
CA GLY A 163 16.66 6.97 6.62
C GLY A 163 16.25 7.25 5.15
N LEU A 164 16.39 6.26 4.27
CA LEU A 164 16.13 6.39 2.84
C LEU A 164 14.62 6.47 2.57
N PRO A 165 14.08 7.57 2.00
CA PRO A 165 12.65 7.70 1.79
C PRO A 165 12.10 6.64 0.85
N VAL A 166 11.08 5.91 1.33
CA VAL A 166 10.27 4.99 0.54
C VAL A 166 8.81 5.38 0.74
N GLN A 167 8.15 5.76 -0.33
CA GLN A 167 6.73 6.03 -0.32
C GLN A 167 6.00 4.95 -1.10
N ILE A 168 5.20 4.13 -0.39
CA ILE A 168 4.36 3.13 -1.06
C ILE A 168 3.13 3.80 -1.70
N GLY A 169 2.72 3.33 -2.87
CA GLY A 169 1.62 3.87 -3.69
C GLY A 169 0.21 3.74 -3.08
N TYR A 170 0.08 3.84 -1.75
CA TYR A 170 -1.21 3.82 -1.06
C TYR A 170 -1.88 5.19 -1.08
N MET A 171 -2.64 5.44 -2.13
CA MET A 171 -3.23 6.73 -2.47
C MET A 171 -4.16 7.34 -1.42
N PHE A 172 -4.80 6.50 -0.56
CA PHE A 172 -5.73 7.00 0.45
C PHE A 172 -5.07 7.59 1.69
N ARG A 173 -3.75 7.45 1.87
CA ARG A 173 -3.01 8.09 2.98
C ARG A 173 -3.13 9.60 3.02
N VAL A 174 -3.31 10.21 1.87
CA VAL A 174 -3.47 11.68 1.71
C VAL A 174 -4.94 12.10 1.55
N ASN A 175 -5.86 11.15 1.51
CA ASN A 175 -7.28 11.44 1.40
C ASN A 175 -7.80 12.16 2.65
N PRO A 176 -8.38 13.37 2.53
CA PRO A 176 -8.78 14.17 3.69
C PRO A 176 -9.89 13.52 4.52
N ALA A 177 -10.81 12.77 3.90
CA ALA A 177 -11.88 12.07 4.61
C ALA A 177 -11.35 10.87 5.40
N ILE A 178 -10.38 10.12 4.84
CA ILE A 178 -9.69 9.04 5.55
C ILE A 178 -8.89 9.60 6.73
N ARG A 179 -8.14 10.69 6.53
CA ARG A 179 -7.41 11.37 7.62
C ARG A 179 -8.33 11.85 8.72
N PHE A 180 -9.53 12.33 8.37
CA PHE A 180 -10.56 12.69 9.36
C PHE A 180 -11.02 11.46 10.15
N CYS A 181 -11.33 10.33 9.50
CA CYS A 181 -11.72 9.09 10.16
C CYS A 181 -10.63 8.61 11.13
N GLN A 182 -9.37 8.57 10.69
CA GLN A 182 -8.23 8.18 11.53
C GLN A 182 -8.05 9.12 12.72
N LYS A 183 -8.26 10.44 12.53
CA LYS A 183 -8.25 11.43 13.63
C LYS A 183 -9.35 11.13 14.65
N ALA A 184 -10.58 10.94 14.19
CA ALA A 184 -11.74 10.68 15.05
C ALA A 184 -11.55 9.42 15.92
N VAL A 185 -10.96 8.35 15.34
CA VAL A 185 -10.63 7.12 16.07
C VAL A 185 -9.50 7.37 17.07
N ARG A 186 -8.39 7.97 16.62
CA ARG A 186 -7.21 8.23 17.48
C ARG A 186 -7.53 9.14 18.67
N GLU A 187 -8.40 10.12 18.50
CA GLU A 187 -8.82 11.05 19.54
C GLU A 187 -9.99 10.51 20.37
N GLY A 188 -10.43 9.25 20.12
CA GLY A 188 -11.42 8.55 20.93
C GLY A 188 -12.86 9.03 20.77
N TRP A 189 -13.19 9.78 19.71
CA TRP A 189 -14.55 10.30 19.50
C TRP A 189 -15.58 9.18 19.38
N LEU A 190 -15.17 8.05 18.78
CA LEU A 190 -16.04 6.89 18.57
C LEU A 190 -16.02 5.89 19.75
N GLY A 191 -15.16 6.11 20.76
CA GLY A 191 -14.93 5.15 21.84
C GLY A 191 -14.13 3.93 21.37
N GLU A 192 -14.40 2.74 21.95
CA GLU A 192 -13.81 1.49 21.50
C GLU A 192 -14.43 1.10 20.16
N ILE A 193 -13.60 0.73 19.20
CA ILE A 193 -14.06 0.27 17.88
C ILE A 193 -14.64 -1.14 18.04
N ILE A 194 -15.83 -1.34 17.50
CA ILE A 194 -16.55 -2.62 17.46
C ILE A 194 -16.33 -3.30 16.10
N SER A 195 -16.55 -2.53 15.02
CA SER A 195 -16.37 -3.03 13.66
C SER A 195 -15.94 -1.93 12.68
N VAL A 196 -15.19 -2.35 11.67
CA VAL A 196 -14.91 -1.56 10.48
C VAL A 196 -15.29 -2.37 9.25
N GLU A 197 -15.97 -1.75 8.31
CA GLU A 197 -16.33 -2.36 7.04
C GLU A 197 -15.84 -1.48 5.91
N ALA A 198 -15.20 -2.05 4.90
CA ALA A 198 -14.74 -1.31 3.73
C ALA A 198 -14.86 -2.13 2.45
N ASP A 199 -15.32 -1.47 1.39
CA ASP A 199 -15.51 -2.05 0.07
C ASP A 199 -14.73 -1.29 -0.99
N MET A 200 -14.20 -2.04 -1.95
CA MET A 200 -13.62 -1.51 -3.18
C MET A 200 -14.04 -2.38 -4.36
N TYR A 201 -15.07 -1.95 -5.06
CA TYR A 201 -15.64 -2.65 -6.21
C TYR A 201 -15.29 -1.92 -7.50
N HIS A 202 -14.98 -2.70 -8.52
CA HIS A 202 -14.67 -2.22 -9.86
C HIS A 202 -15.57 -2.88 -10.90
N ASP A 203 -15.80 -2.17 -12.01
CA ASP A 203 -16.54 -2.65 -13.19
C ASP A 203 -15.67 -2.73 -14.44
N TYR A 204 -14.35 -2.58 -14.30
CA TYR A 204 -13.39 -2.52 -15.38
C TYR A 204 -12.30 -3.59 -15.31
N GLY A 205 -11.55 -3.69 -16.36
CA GLY A 205 -10.37 -4.53 -16.56
C GLY A 205 -10.12 -4.79 -18.04
N SER A 206 -8.85 -4.92 -18.42
CA SER A 206 -8.48 -5.24 -19.79
C SER A 206 -8.73 -6.72 -20.12
N ARG A 207 -8.46 -7.10 -21.39
CA ARG A 207 -8.54 -8.50 -21.84
C ARG A 207 -7.68 -9.43 -20.98
N ASN A 208 -6.47 -9.03 -20.60
CA ASN A 208 -5.55 -9.83 -19.82
C ASN A 208 -5.69 -9.62 -18.30
N TYR A 209 -6.69 -8.85 -17.87
CA TYR A 209 -6.88 -8.53 -16.45
C TYR A 209 -7.03 -9.80 -15.58
N ASN A 210 -7.79 -10.80 -16.05
CA ASN A 210 -7.96 -12.02 -15.30
C ASN A 210 -6.66 -12.80 -15.13
N ALA A 211 -5.85 -12.90 -16.20
CA ALA A 211 -4.54 -13.54 -16.13
C ALA A 211 -3.59 -12.79 -15.19
N TYR A 212 -3.64 -11.46 -15.23
CA TYR A 212 -2.87 -10.60 -14.33
C TYR A 212 -3.27 -10.81 -12.86
N ILE A 213 -4.58 -10.78 -12.54
CA ILE A 213 -5.07 -11.01 -11.19
C ILE A 213 -4.81 -12.45 -10.72
N ALA A 214 -4.94 -13.45 -11.59
CA ALA A 214 -4.64 -14.83 -11.28
C ALA A 214 -3.16 -15.10 -10.96
N SER A 215 -2.24 -14.22 -11.41
CA SER A 215 -0.83 -14.26 -11.00
C SER A 215 -0.62 -13.95 -9.51
N PHE A 216 -1.61 -13.33 -8.85
CA PHE A 216 -1.57 -13.04 -7.42
C PHE A 216 -2.26 -14.16 -6.64
N LYS A 217 -1.56 -14.80 -5.72
CA LYS A 217 -2.15 -15.82 -4.84
C LYS A 217 -3.37 -15.31 -4.07
N GLY A 218 -3.38 -14.02 -3.73
CA GLY A 218 -4.47 -13.33 -3.04
C GLY A 218 -5.57 -12.78 -3.97
N GLY A 219 -5.41 -12.90 -5.29
CA GLY A 219 -6.37 -12.36 -6.25
C GLY A 219 -6.62 -10.86 -6.07
N LEU A 220 -7.88 -10.45 -6.23
CA LEU A 220 -8.27 -9.05 -6.12
C LEU A 220 -8.14 -8.48 -4.70
N MET A 221 -8.21 -9.32 -3.66
CA MET A 221 -7.94 -8.90 -2.28
C MET A 221 -6.50 -8.38 -2.15
N TYR A 222 -5.54 -9.06 -2.77
CA TYR A 222 -4.16 -8.61 -2.78
C TYR A 222 -4.01 -7.29 -3.54
N ASN A 223 -4.61 -7.16 -4.72
CA ASN A 223 -4.47 -5.99 -5.58
C ASN A 223 -5.22 -4.74 -5.07
N LEU A 224 -6.45 -4.89 -4.62
CA LEU A 224 -7.31 -3.77 -4.18
C LEU A 224 -7.47 -3.69 -2.67
N GLY A 225 -7.58 -4.84 -1.99
CA GLY A 225 -7.77 -4.90 -0.53
C GLY A 225 -6.62 -4.28 0.25
N CYS A 226 -5.41 -4.31 -0.29
CA CYS A 226 -4.24 -3.67 0.32
C CYS A 226 -4.45 -2.17 0.58
N HIS A 227 -5.16 -1.46 -0.29
CA HIS A 227 -5.51 -0.06 -0.07
C HIS A 227 -6.44 0.15 1.13
N LEU A 228 -7.41 -0.76 1.30
CA LEU A 228 -8.37 -0.70 2.40
C LEU A 228 -7.68 -1.02 3.72
N ILE A 229 -6.84 -2.05 3.74
CA ILE A 229 -6.06 -2.46 4.90
C ILE A 229 -5.10 -1.36 5.33
N ASP A 230 -4.44 -0.69 4.39
CA ASP A 230 -3.51 0.40 4.66
C ASP A 230 -4.14 1.52 5.50
N PHE A 231 -5.31 2.00 5.12
CA PHE A 231 -5.92 3.09 5.86
C PHE A 231 -6.68 2.64 7.10
N ILE A 232 -7.10 1.35 7.19
CA ILE A 232 -7.80 0.81 8.36
C ILE A 232 -6.83 0.51 9.49
N LEU A 233 -5.66 -0.04 9.17
CA LEU A 233 -4.72 -0.51 10.20
C LEU A 233 -4.35 0.55 11.26
N PRO A 234 -4.14 1.84 10.93
CA PRO A 234 -3.91 2.90 11.91
C PRO A 234 -5.08 3.16 12.87
N MET A 235 -6.27 2.64 12.58
CA MET A 235 -7.46 2.75 13.42
C MET A 235 -7.61 1.57 14.38
N MET A 236 -6.73 0.56 14.27
CA MET A 236 -6.81 -0.69 15.01
C MET A 236 -5.58 -0.87 15.92
N PRO A 237 -5.71 -1.63 17.03
CA PRO A 237 -4.59 -1.88 17.95
C PRO A 237 -3.65 -2.96 17.39
N GLY A 238 -2.72 -2.58 16.51
CA GLY A 238 -1.74 -3.48 15.92
C GLY A 238 -2.31 -4.42 14.85
N LEU A 239 -1.66 -5.56 14.63
CA LEU A 239 -2.05 -6.55 13.64
C LEU A 239 -3.28 -7.36 14.05
N PRO A 240 -4.08 -7.87 13.12
CA PRO A 240 -5.15 -8.81 13.43
C PRO A 240 -4.60 -10.13 13.97
N ALA A 241 -5.36 -10.76 14.88
CA ALA A 241 -5.01 -12.07 15.43
C ALA A 241 -5.26 -13.20 14.42
N ARG A 242 -6.28 -13.05 13.57
CA ARG A 242 -6.70 -14.02 12.56
C ARG A 242 -7.33 -13.34 11.35
N ALA A 243 -7.43 -14.11 10.25
CA ALA A 243 -8.16 -13.74 9.05
C ALA A 243 -8.98 -14.93 8.55
N HIS A 244 -10.23 -14.65 8.17
CA HIS A 244 -11.12 -15.60 7.50
C HIS A 244 -11.34 -15.10 6.08
N VAL A 245 -11.00 -15.92 5.09
CA VAL A 245 -10.92 -15.49 3.70
C VAL A 245 -11.87 -16.30 2.83
N VAL A 246 -12.73 -15.62 2.10
CA VAL A 246 -13.53 -16.18 1.01
C VAL A 246 -13.04 -15.55 -0.28
N ARG A 247 -12.66 -16.41 -1.23
CA ARG A 247 -12.18 -15.99 -2.55
C ARG A 247 -12.87 -16.80 -3.63
N LEU A 248 -13.65 -16.14 -4.46
CA LEU A 248 -14.46 -16.71 -5.52
C LEU A 248 -14.19 -15.97 -6.84
N PRO A 249 -14.49 -16.56 -7.99
CA PRO A 249 -14.59 -15.81 -9.23
C PRO A 249 -15.83 -14.89 -9.20
N ALA A 250 -15.74 -13.73 -9.82
CA ALA A 250 -16.92 -12.93 -10.14
C ALA A 250 -17.71 -13.58 -11.30
N PRO A 251 -19.00 -13.29 -11.46
CA PRO A 251 -19.78 -13.83 -12.58
C PRO A 251 -19.12 -13.57 -13.93
N GLY A 252 -18.90 -14.62 -14.71
CA GLY A 252 -18.25 -14.56 -16.03
C GLY A 252 -16.72 -14.69 -16.01
N ASP A 253 -16.09 -14.72 -14.84
CA ASP A 253 -14.65 -14.92 -14.72
C ASP A 253 -14.27 -16.42 -14.59
N PRO A 254 -13.05 -16.82 -14.96
CA PRO A 254 -12.53 -18.17 -14.75
C PRO A 254 -12.60 -18.59 -13.27
N ALA A 255 -12.76 -19.88 -13.01
CA ALA A 255 -12.97 -20.43 -11.67
C ALA A 255 -11.84 -20.11 -10.66
N ASP A 256 -10.63 -19.88 -11.15
CA ASP A 256 -9.42 -19.58 -10.38
C ASP A 256 -9.10 -18.07 -10.27
N ALA A 257 -9.90 -17.22 -10.87
CA ALA A 257 -9.58 -15.79 -11.02
C ALA A 257 -9.49 -15.00 -9.71
N GLY A 258 -10.17 -15.45 -8.63
CA GLY A 258 -10.12 -14.76 -7.34
C GLY A 258 -10.55 -13.29 -7.41
N THR A 259 -11.62 -12.99 -8.16
CA THR A 259 -12.07 -11.63 -8.48
C THR A 259 -13.29 -11.16 -7.67
N ASN A 260 -13.75 -11.97 -6.73
CA ASN A 260 -14.76 -11.65 -5.72
C ASN A 260 -14.27 -12.16 -4.36
N CYS A 261 -13.78 -11.26 -3.52
CA CYS A 261 -13.10 -11.61 -2.29
C CYS A 261 -13.71 -10.91 -1.09
N VAL A 262 -13.82 -11.65 0.02
CA VAL A 262 -14.17 -11.13 1.34
C VAL A 262 -13.13 -11.62 2.34
N SER A 263 -12.64 -10.73 3.18
CA SER A 263 -11.80 -11.08 4.32
C SER A 263 -12.37 -10.47 5.60
N VAL A 264 -12.53 -11.29 6.63
CA VAL A 264 -12.85 -10.85 7.99
C VAL A 264 -11.59 -10.98 8.83
N LEU A 265 -11.07 -9.86 9.30
CA LEU A 265 -9.90 -9.77 10.16
C LEU A 265 -10.38 -9.61 11.60
N GLU A 266 -9.80 -10.38 12.53
CA GLU A 266 -10.18 -10.39 13.94
C GLU A 266 -9.15 -9.72 14.83
N TRP A 267 -9.64 -8.87 15.74
CA TRP A 267 -8.95 -8.39 16.92
C TRP A 267 -9.68 -8.89 18.17
N PRO A 268 -9.10 -8.85 19.36
CA PRO A 268 -9.73 -9.39 20.56
C PRO A 268 -11.13 -8.82 20.86
N ARG A 269 -11.44 -7.61 20.39
CA ARG A 269 -12.69 -6.89 20.67
C ARG A 269 -13.30 -6.21 19.45
N ALA A 270 -12.75 -6.43 18.26
CA ALA A 270 -13.23 -5.80 17.04
C ALA A 270 -13.07 -6.70 15.83
N THR A 271 -13.91 -6.49 14.83
CA THR A 271 -13.81 -7.14 13.53
C THR A 271 -13.65 -6.10 12.42
N VAL A 272 -12.89 -6.46 11.39
CA VAL A 272 -12.77 -5.66 10.17
C VAL A 272 -13.17 -6.53 8.98
N THR A 273 -14.16 -6.09 8.21
CA THR A 273 -14.57 -6.76 6.97
C THR A 273 -14.08 -5.95 5.78
N VAL A 274 -13.26 -6.57 4.94
CA VAL A 274 -12.78 -6.00 3.67
C VAL A 274 -13.36 -6.78 2.51
N ARG A 275 -13.96 -6.09 1.55
CA ARG A 275 -14.55 -6.69 0.35
C ARG A 275 -13.99 -6.05 -0.90
N THR A 276 -13.64 -6.90 -1.88
CA THR A 276 -13.22 -6.46 -3.20
C THR A 276 -13.92 -7.31 -4.26
N ALA A 277 -14.45 -6.68 -5.28
CA ALA A 277 -15.08 -7.41 -6.37
C ALA A 277 -14.90 -6.69 -7.71
N ARG A 278 -14.95 -7.49 -8.77
CA ARG A 278 -15.02 -7.06 -10.17
C ARG A 278 -16.45 -7.27 -10.69
N HIS A 279 -16.75 -6.68 -11.84
CA HIS A 279 -18.06 -6.74 -12.50
C HIS A 279 -19.21 -6.21 -11.64
N ALA A 280 -18.93 -5.32 -10.69
CA ALA A 280 -19.98 -4.59 -10.01
C ALA A 280 -20.68 -3.65 -11.00
N ALA A 281 -21.97 -3.44 -10.83
CA ALA A 281 -22.73 -2.54 -11.70
C ALA A 281 -22.21 -1.09 -11.70
N CYS A 282 -21.45 -0.72 -10.67
CA CYS A 282 -20.74 0.55 -10.57
C CYS A 282 -19.53 0.42 -9.66
N ALA A 283 -18.47 1.15 -9.96
CA ALA A 283 -17.30 1.25 -9.08
C ALA A 283 -17.72 1.94 -7.78
N THR A 284 -17.72 1.20 -6.67
CA THR A 284 -18.06 1.72 -5.35
C THR A 284 -16.91 1.57 -4.38
N ARG A 285 -16.71 2.58 -3.53
CA ARG A 285 -15.72 2.58 -2.46
C ARG A 285 -16.33 3.24 -1.25
N TRP A 286 -16.43 2.52 -0.15
CA TRP A 286 -16.96 3.07 1.08
C TRP A 286 -16.30 2.51 2.31
N LEU A 287 -16.45 3.24 3.43
CA LEU A 287 -15.95 2.88 4.74
C LEU A 287 -17.05 3.17 5.77
N ARG A 288 -17.30 2.19 6.65
CA ARG A 288 -18.11 2.35 7.85
C ARG A 288 -17.28 1.98 9.08
N ILE A 289 -17.38 2.79 10.11
CA ILE A 289 -16.74 2.56 11.40
C ILE A 289 -17.81 2.62 12.47
N GLN A 290 -17.88 1.58 13.30
CA GLN A 290 -18.78 1.49 14.44
C GLN A 290 -17.98 1.44 15.74
N GLY A 291 -18.26 2.35 16.66
CA GLY A 291 -17.66 2.39 17.98
C GLY A 291 -18.72 2.48 19.08
N THR A 292 -18.28 2.35 20.33
CA THR A 292 -19.20 2.37 21.50
C THR A 292 -19.81 3.74 21.77
N LYS A 293 -19.17 4.84 21.32
CA LYS A 293 -19.60 6.23 21.52
C LYS A 293 -20.03 6.95 20.26
N GLY A 294 -19.74 6.40 19.09
CA GLY A 294 -20.09 7.02 17.82
C GLY A 294 -19.82 6.11 16.62
N ALA A 295 -20.20 6.60 15.46
CA ALA A 295 -20.03 5.90 14.18
C ALA A 295 -19.70 6.89 13.05
N ILE A 296 -19.04 6.40 12.02
CA ILE A 296 -18.79 7.13 10.76
C ILE A 296 -19.27 6.30 9.59
N ASP A 297 -19.92 6.98 8.63
CA ASP A 297 -20.30 6.44 7.33
C ASP A 297 -19.69 7.35 6.25
N LEU A 298 -18.73 6.84 5.46
CA LEU A 298 -18.04 7.56 4.40
C LEU A 298 -18.32 6.90 3.06
N ARG A 299 -19.12 7.57 2.21
CA ARG A 299 -19.51 7.07 0.89
C ARG A 299 -19.77 8.24 -0.09
N PRO A 300 -19.02 8.33 -1.20
CA PRO A 300 -17.83 7.53 -1.54
C PRO A 300 -16.59 7.93 -0.73
N ILE A 301 -15.57 7.07 -0.70
CA ILE A 301 -14.27 7.40 -0.08
C ILE A 301 -13.56 8.53 -0.84
N GLU A 302 -13.70 8.57 -2.16
CA GLU A 302 -13.07 9.56 -3.02
C GLU A 302 -14.03 10.08 -4.10
N ARG A 303 -13.80 11.32 -4.53
CA ARG A 303 -14.49 11.96 -5.67
C ARG A 303 -13.59 13.02 -6.29
N PHE A 304 -13.72 13.20 -7.62
CA PHE A 304 -12.90 14.11 -8.43
C PHE A 304 -13.74 15.08 -9.27
N ASP A 305 -14.98 15.32 -8.87
CA ASP A 305 -15.95 16.20 -9.54
C ASP A 305 -15.92 17.65 -9.04
N GLY A 306 -14.86 18.01 -8.29
CA GLY A 306 -14.68 19.34 -7.73
C GLY A 306 -15.49 19.63 -6.47
N ARG A 307 -16.33 18.70 -6.00
CA ARG A 307 -17.08 18.83 -4.74
C ARG A 307 -16.32 18.19 -3.59
N PRO A 308 -16.52 18.65 -2.34
CA PRO A 308 -15.89 18.02 -1.18
C PRO A 308 -16.41 16.60 -0.98
N THR A 309 -15.53 15.69 -0.57
CA THR A 309 -15.93 14.40 -0.02
C THR A 309 -16.61 14.63 1.32
N THR A 310 -17.78 14.02 1.53
CA THR A 310 -18.56 14.15 2.76
C THR A 310 -18.70 12.82 3.46
N LEU A 311 -18.81 12.86 4.79
CA LEU A 311 -19.15 11.70 5.61
C LEU A 311 -20.26 12.04 6.61
N GLU A 312 -20.93 11.03 7.11
CA GLU A 312 -21.85 11.16 8.23
C GLU A 312 -21.13 10.74 9.51
N LEU A 313 -21.09 11.64 10.50
CA LEU A 313 -20.57 11.42 11.84
C LEU A 313 -21.72 11.38 12.84
N ARG A 314 -21.86 10.29 13.59
CA ARG A 314 -22.84 10.14 14.67
C ARG A 314 -22.13 10.03 16.01
N LEU A 315 -22.52 10.85 16.99
CA LEU A 315 -21.91 10.89 18.30
C LEU A 315 -22.98 10.78 19.41
N LYS A 316 -22.74 9.94 20.40
CA LYS A 316 -23.59 9.82 21.61
C LYS A 316 -23.33 10.96 22.60
N ALA A 317 -22.14 11.55 22.59
CA ALA A 317 -21.73 12.69 23.43
C ALA A 317 -20.87 13.65 22.61
N PRO A 318 -20.75 14.92 22.99
CA PRO A 318 -19.89 15.89 22.27
C PRO A 318 -18.44 15.40 22.18
N ALA A 319 -17.85 15.47 20.99
CA ALA A 319 -16.45 15.15 20.74
C ALA A 319 -15.93 15.87 19.48
N GLY A 320 -14.64 16.20 19.45
CA GLY A 320 -13.96 16.77 18.29
C GLY A 320 -14.51 18.11 17.79
N GLY A 321 -15.19 18.88 18.68
CA GLY A 321 -15.87 20.12 18.32
C GLY A 321 -17.31 19.94 17.82
N TYR A 322 -17.80 18.70 17.71
CA TYR A 322 -19.17 18.37 17.33
C TYR A 322 -20.04 18.09 18.57
N LYS A 323 -21.31 18.51 18.54
CA LYS A 323 -22.28 18.15 19.57
C LYS A 323 -22.68 16.67 19.45
N ALA A 324 -23.39 16.15 20.44
CA ALA A 324 -24.08 14.86 20.30
C ALA A 324 -25.11 14.92 19.17
N GLY A 325 -25.29 13.81 18.44
CA GLY A 325 -26.21 13.73 17.30
C GLY A 325 -25.51 13.34 16.00
N THR A 326 -26.18 13.57 14.86
CA THR A 326 -25.72 13.25 13.52
C THR A 326 -25.28 14.52 12.79
N HIS A 327 -24.12 14.44 12.14
CA HIS A 327 -23.48 15.55 11.43
C HIS A 327 -23.05 15.10 10.03
N THR A 328 -23.33 15.91 9.01
CA THR A 328 -22.66 15.79 7.71
C THR A 328 -21.40 16.64 7.72
N VAL A 329 -20.26 16.00 7.54
CA VAL A 329 -18.93 16.64 7.59
C VAL A 329 -18.34 16.71 6.19
N ALA A 330 -17.97 17.91 5.73
CA ALA A 330 -17.23 18.11 4.50
C ALA A 330 -15.72 18.01 4.79
N CYS A 331 -15.04 17.05 4.18
CA CYS A 331 -13.65 16.71 4.47
C CYS A 331 -12.62 17.34 3.52
N GLY A 332 -13.06 18.05 2.48
CA GLY A 332 -12.19 18.68 1.50
C GLY A 332 -12.36 18.13 0.09
N VAL A 333 -11.66 18.77 -0.85
CA VAL A 333 -11.72 18.46 -2.29
C VAL A 333 -10.39 17.88 -2.71
N GLN A 334 -10.42 16.72 -3.39
CA GLN A 334 -9.26 16.18 -4.10
C GLN A 334 -9.40 16.43 -5.60
N LYS A 335 -8.33 16.89 -6.23
CA LYS A 335 -8.30 17.13 -7.69
C LYS A 335 -7.65 15.97 -8.45
N ASP A 336 -6.76 15.25 -7.80
CA ASP A 336 -6.01 14.14 -8.36
C ASP A 336 -5.77 13.08 -7.28
N ARG A 337 -5.75 11.80 -7.68
CA ARG A 337 -5.61 10.68 -6.76
C ARG A 337 -4.19 10.57 -6.17
N TYR A 338 -3.17 10.95 -6.93
CA TYR A 338 -1.77 10.75 -6.59
C TYR A 338 -1.03 12.04 -6.24
N ALA A 339 -1.49 13.20 -6.73
CA ALA A 339 -0.74 14.45 -6.68
C ALA A 339 -0.30 14.84 -5.26
N ASP A 340 -1.20 14.77 -4.28
CA ASP A 340 -0.87 15.17 -2.90
C ASP A 340 0.18 14.23 -2.27
N GLN A 341 0.12 12.93 -2.56
CA GLN A 341 1.12 11.96 -2.11
C GLN A 341 2.48 12.25 -2.74
N LEU A 342 2.51 12.55 -4.03
CA LEU A 342 3.74 12.87 -4.73
C LEU A 342 4.35 14.18 -4.24
N LYS A 343 3.55 15.20 -3.94
CA LYS A 343 4.03 16.45 -3.31
C LYS A 343 4.67 16.18 -1.95
N GLU A 344 4.05 15.33 -1.11
CA GLU A 344 4.66 14.93 0.16
C GLU A 344 6.04 14.29 -0.02
N LEU A 345 6.20 13.41 -1.02
CA LEU A 345 7.50 12.81 -1.32
C LEU A 345 8.52 13.87 -1.79
N ALA A 346 8.11 14.77 -2.68
CA ALA A 346 8.97 15.86 -3.14
C ALA A 346 9.46 16.74 -1.97
N ASP A 347 8.58 17.03 -1.01
CA ASP A 347 8.94 17.81 0.18
C ASP A 347 9.89 17.06 1.10
N ILE A 348 9.75 15.74 1.23
CA ILE A 348 10.69 14.90 1.97
C ILE A 348 12.05 14.91 1.27
N VAL A 349 12.09 14.69 -0.04
CA VAL A 349 13.35 14.67 -0.81
C VAL A 349 14.07 16.02 -0.72
N ARG A 350 13.34 17.12 -0.74
CA ARG A 350 13.90 18.48 -0.58
C ARG A 350 14.19 18.88 0.89
N GLY A 351 13.91 18.00 1.86
CA GLY A 351 14.11 18.31 3.29
C GLY A 351 13.14 19.35 3.86
N ARG A 352 12.07 19.69 3.14
CA ARG A 352 11.01 20.60 3.62
C ARG A 352 10.08 19.93 4.61
N ARG A 353 10.08 18.59 4.62
CA ARG A 353 9.32 17.74 5.51
C ARG A 353 10.21 16.60 5.99
N PRO A 354 10.13 16.20 7.28
CA PRO A 354 10.89 15.05 7.77
C PRO A 354 10.43 13.76 7.10
N ASN A 355 11.36 12.84 6.87
CA ASN A 355 11.03 11.46 6.49
C ASN A 355 10.50 10.72 7.73
N PRO A 356 9.23 10.25 7.76
CA PRO A 356 8.65 9.69 8.96
C PRO A 356 9.26 8.32 9.31
N SER A 357 10.01 8.21 10.40
CA SER A 357 10.67 6.97 10.82
C SER A 357 9.70 5.80 11.08
N GLY A 358 8.48 6.10 11.53
CA GLY A 358 7.42 5.09 11.74
C GLY A 358 6.78 4.56 10.47
N GLN A 359 7.04 5.19 9.32
CA GLN A 359 6.42 4.78 8.05
C GLN A 359 6.85 3.37 7.62
N TYR A 360 8.12 3.02 7.81
CA TYR A 360 8.65 1.69 7.44
C TYR A 360 7.97 0.55 8.21
N ASP A 361 7.77 0.73 9.52
CA ASP A 361 7.10 -0.28 10.37
C ASP A 361 5.62 -0.40 10.01
N HIS A 362 4.99 0.74 9.70
CA HIS A 362 3.61 0.75 9.21
C HIS A 362 3.50 0.00 7.88
N ASP A 363 4.38 0.25 6.92
CA ASP A 363 4.37 -0.42 5.62
C ASP A 363 4.55 -1.93 5.76
N VAL A 364 5.46 -2.37 6.64
CA VAL A 364 5.66 -3.79 6.96
C VAL A 364 4.40 -4.39 7.59
N ALA A 365 3.76 -3.69 8.52
CA ALA A 365 2.52 -4.15 9.16
C ALA A 365 1.36 -4.23 8.16
N VAL A 366 1.21 -3.24 7.28
CA VAL A 366 0.19 -3.24 6.21
C VAL A 366 0.41 -4.42 5.27
N HIS A 367 1.64 -4.66 4.84
CA HIS A 367 1.95 -5.76 3.96
C HIS A 367 1.63 -7.11 4.60
N LYS A 368 2.01 -7.30 5.88
CA LYS A 368 1.68 -8.50 6.63
C LYS A 368 0.17 -8.69 6.77
N ALA A 369 -0.56 -7.67 7.17
CA ALA A 369 -2.02 -7.73 7.29
C ALA A 369 -2.70 -8.00 5.94
N THR A 370 -2.16 -7.48 4.83
CA THR A 370 -2.63 -7.76 3.47
C THR A 370 -2.45 -9.24 3.11
N LEU A 371 -1.28 -9.82 3.39
CA LEU A 371 -1.06 -11.24 3.14
C LEU A 371 -1.99 -12.11 3.98
N MET A 372 -2.20 -11.78 5.25
CA MET A 372 -3.19 -12.46 6.12
C MET A 372 -4.60 -12.37 5.51
N ALA A 373 -5.02 -11.18 5.04
CA ALA A 373 -6.31 -10.98 4.39
C ALA A 373 -6.47 -11.77 3.09
N CYS A 374 -5.37 -12.19 2.49
CA CYS A 374 -5.35 -13.06 1.32
C CYS A 374 -5.30 -14.56 1.65
N GLY A 375 -5.25 -14.93 2.93
CA GLY A 375 -5.05 -16.31 3.37
C GLY A 375 -3.62 -16.82 3.14
N MET A 376 -2.65 -15.90 3.11
CA MET A 376 -1.23 -16.19 2.94
C MET A 376 -0.50 -16.01 4.27
N GLU A 377 0.54 -16.81 4.49
CA GLU A 377 1.43 -16.60 5.63
C GLU A 377 2.28 -15.33 5.41
N GLY A 378 2.30 -14.47 6.42
CA GLY A 378 3.12 -13.26 6.45
C GLY A 378 4.48 -13.51 7.10
#